data_d28fd4dd8229735739339cf82dddf93d
#
_entry.id   d28fd4dd8229735739339cf82dddf93d
#
_cell.length_a   1.000
_cell.length_b   1.000
_cell.length_c   1.000
_cell.angle_alpha   90.00
_cell.angle_beta   90.00
_cell.angle_gamma   90.00
#
_symmetry.space_group_name_H-M   'P 1'
#
loop_
_entity.id
_entity.type
_entity.pdbx_description
1 polymer ?
#
loop_
_entity_poly.entity_id
_entity_poly.type
_entity_poly.pdbx_seq_one_letter_code
_entity_poly.pdbx_strand_id
1 'polypeptide(L)'
;ELNGGVLFGDELAQAPTSMQNVARQLVNEGRVGQWHLPKGWHVVTAGNRLSDKAGVNRLPSHMKDCLTYFNVEGDVEDTCNYFVDIGVDFKVIAYLRANQDFYCKNDPSQDSNPTPRSWQRVGNMLKMKGLDARRLTQMIAGQVGESACASFVGFLKIIADVPEFLDLDKLVNNPEKASLPDRPDVMYALCSALSFKANNKNIGSIIK
;
A
#
# COMPACT_ATOMS: atom_id res chain seq x y z
N GLU A 1 -0.07 13.37 34.34
CA GLU A 1 -0.38 11.92 34.40
C GLU A 1 -1.07 11.53 33.11
N LEU A 2 -0.57 10.49 32.41
CA LEU A 2 -1.24 9.95 31.23
C LEU A 2 -2.47 9.17 31.70
N ASN A 3 -3.66 9.64 31.35
CA ASN A 3 -4.95 9.05 31.77
C ASN A 3 -5.29 7.74 31.06
N GLY A 4 -4.35 7.11 30.37
CA GLY A 4 -4.52 5.87 29.63
C GLY A 4 -3.76 5.89 28.32
N GLY A 5 -3.74 4.77 27.61
CA GLY A 5 -3.05 4.63 26.33
C GLY A 5 -3.18 3.24 25.75
N VAL A 6 -2.53 3.06 24.62
CA VAL A 6 -2.43 1.77 23.92
C VAL A 6 -0.97 1.34 23.90
N LEU A 7 -0.71 0.14 24.41
CA LEU A 7 0.55 -0.55 24.20
C LEU A 7 0.39 -1.45 22.96
N PHE A 8 1.12 -1.11 21.90
CA PHE A 8 1.05 -1.85 20.64
C PHE A 8 2.22 -2.82 20.52
N GLY A 9 1.90 -4.11 20.38
CA GLY A 9 2.87 -5.18 20.12
C GLY A 9 2.77 -5.66 18.68
N ASP A 10 3.76 -5.32 17.86
CA ASP A 10 3.81 -5.77 16.47
C ASP A 10 4.46 -7.15 16.37
N GLU A 11 4.00 -7.97 15.41
CA GLU A 11 4.55 -9.27 15.04
C GLU A 11 4.62 -10.30 16.21
N LEU A 12 3.66 -10.24 17.14
CA LEU A 12 3.64 -11.14 18.30
C LEU A 12 3.70 -12.63 17.92
N ALA A 13 3.08 -13.02 16.83
CA ALA A 13 3.06 -14.41 16.37
C ALA A 13 4.43 -14.88 15.82
N GLN A 14 5.36 -13.99 15.51
CA GLN A 14 6.73 -14.33 15.10
C GLN A 14 7.68 -14.50 16.31
N ALA A 15 7.28 -14.00 17.48
CA ALA A 15 8.09 -14.10 18.67
C ALA A 15 8.29 -15.57 19.08
N PRO A 16 9.42 -15.94 19.72
CA PRO A 16 9.60 -17.25 20.34
C PRO A 16 8.50 -17.54 21.36
N THR A 17 8.14 -18.81 21.54
CA THR A 17 7.08 -19.24 22.46
C THR A 17 7.27 -18.71 23.90
N SER A 18 8.53 -18.62 24.36
CA SER A 18 8.85 -18.04 25.67
C SER A 18 8.41 -16.57 25.77
N MET A 19 8.62 -15.77 24.73
CA MET A 19 8.19 -14.38 24.67
C MET A 19 6.67 -14.26 24.52
N GLN A 20 6.04 -15.16 23.77
CA GLN A 20 4.58 -15.22 23.67
C GLN A 20 3.95 -15.49 25.06
N ASN A 21 4.57 -16.32 25.87
CA ASN A 21 4.09 -16.58 27.25
C ASN A 21 4.22 -15.34 28.15
N VAL A 22 5.28 -14.55 28.01
CA VAL A 22 5.42 -13.26 28.70
C VAL A 22 4.33 -12.29 28.23
N ALA A 23 4.13 -12.19 26.91
CA ALA A 23 3.09 -11.34 26.33
C ALA A 23 1.68 -11.73 26.79
N ARG A 24 1.41 -13.02 27.05
CA ARG A 24 0.14 -13.47 27.63
C ARG A 24 -0.12 -12.84 28.99
N GLN A 25 0.89 -12.80 29.86
CA GLN A 25 0.76 -12.18 31.16
C GLN A 25 0.43 -10.69 31.02
N LEU A 26 1.07 -10.01 30.07
CA LEU A 26 0.81 -8.61 29.80
C LEU A 26 -0.62 -8.38 29.27
N VAL A 27 -1.07 -9.19 28.30
CA VAL A 27 -2.41 -9.07 27.69
C VAL A 27 -3.51 -9.40 28.68
N ASN A 28 -3.37 -10.50 29.44
CA ASN A 28 -4.41 -11.01 30.31
C ASN A 28 -4.46 -10.33 31.68
N GLU A 29 -3.29 -10.00 32.24
CA GLU A 29 -3.14 -9.52 33.60
C GLU A 29 -2.67 -8.07 33.70
N GLY A 30 -2.33 -7.46 32.57
CA GLY A 30 -1.77 -6.09 32.53
C GLY A 30 -0.43 -5.96 33.26
N ARG A 31 0.38 -7.05 33.31
CA ARG A 31 1.68 -7.02 33.98
C ARG A 31 2.71 -7.92 33.33
N VAL A 32 3.98 -7.67 33.63
CA VAL A 32 5.11 -8.54 33.31
C VAL A 32 5.99 -8.66 34.57
N GLY A 33 6.03 -9.84 35.16
CA GLY A 33 6.71 -10.03 36.43
C GLY A 33 6.14 -9.11 37.52
N GLN A 34 6.95 -8.21 38.04
CA GLN A 34 6.56 -7.23 39.07
C GLN A 34 6.03 -5.90 38.48
N TRP A 35 6.18 -5.69 37.18
CA TRP A 35 5.77 -4.46 36.49
C TRP A 35 4.32 -4.54 36.05
N HIS A 36 3.52 -3.52 36.40
CA HIS A 36 2.13 -3.40 36.05
C HIS A 36 1.92 -2.30 35.02
N LEU A 37 1.07 -2.58 34.04
CA LEU A 37 0.59 -1.58 33.11
C LEU A 37 -0.26 -0.55 33.89
N PRO A 38 -0.07 0.76 33.67
CA PRO A 38 -0.87 1.76 34.36
C PRO A 38 -2.37 1.61 34.06
N LYS A 39 -3.22 2.02 35.01
CA LYS A 39 -4.67 1.96 34.84
C LYS A 39 -5.11 2.76 33.59
N GLY A 40 -6.05 2.21 32.82
CA GLY A 40 -6.55 2.84 31.60
C GLY A 40 -5.71 2.54 30.34
N TRP A 41 -4.68 1.70 30.45
CA TRP A 41 -3.92 1.22 29.30
C TRP A 41 -4.51 -0.08 28.77
N HIS A 42 -4.49 -0.21 27.43
CA HIS A 42 -4.93 -1.40 26.71
C HIS A 42 -3.78 -1.96 25.87
N VAL A 43 -3.77 -3.29 25.73
CA VAL A 43 -2.78 -3.97 24.88
C VAL A 43 -3.43 -4.36 23.58
N VAL A 44 -2.84 -3.94 22.47
CA VAL A 44 -3.24 -4.30 21.10
C VAL A 44 -2.05 -4.96 20.44
N THR A 45 -2.27 -6.06 19.74
CA THR A 45 -1.21 -6.75 19.01
C THR A 45 -1.58 -6.92 17.53
N ALA A 46 -0.59 -6.87 16.67
CA ALA A 46 -0.72 -7.20 15.26
C ALA A 46 0.19 -8.36 14.89
N GLY A 47 -0.08 -8.99 13.76
CA GLY A 47 0.75 -10.05 13.22
C GLY A 47 0.16 -10.64 11.95
N ASN A 48 0.97 -11.38 11.22
CA ASN A 48 0.55 -12.05 9.99
C ASN A 48 -0.26 -13.30 10.30
N ARG A 49 -1.16 -13.67 9.40
CA ARG A 49 -1.94 -14.90 9.52
C ARG A 49 -1.07 -16.11 9.17
N LEU A 50 -1.40 -17.27 9.72
CA LEU A 50 -0.75 -18.54 9.36
C LEU A 50 -0.86 -18.86 7.86
N SER A 51 -1.96 -18.46 7.23
CA SER A 51 -2.18 -18.58 5.79
C SER A 51 -1.18 -17.82 4.94
N ASP A 52 -0.61 -16.74 5.49
CA ASP A 52 0.28 -15.85 4.75
C ASP A 52 1.72 -16.38 4.65
N LYS A 53 2.00 -17.54 5.28
CA LYS A 53 3.30 -18.25 5.28
C LYS A 53 4.51 -17.35 5.62
N ALA A 54 4.28 -16.32 6.40
CA ALA A 54 5.27 -15.29 6.74
C ALA A 54 6.16 -15.64 7.94
N GLY A 55 6.53 -16.92 8.11
CA GLY A 55 7.36 -17.37 9.24
C GLY A 55 6.66 -17.28 10.61
N VAL A 56 5.34 -17.32 10.60
CA VAL A 56 4.50 -17.16 11.80
C VAL A 56 4.45 -18.44 12.61
N ASN A 57 4.73 -18.35 13.90
CA ASN A 57 4.49 -19.44 14.85
C ASN A 57 3.00 -19.50 15.21
N ARG A 58 2.49 -20.72 15.41
CA ARG A 58 1.13 -20.90 15.90
C ARG A 58 1.02 -20.35 17.31
N LEU A 59 0.15 -19.37 17.52
CA LEU A 59 -0.12 -18.90 18.88
C LEU A 59 -0.66 -20.04 19.73
N PRO A 60 -0.15 -20.25 20.97
CA PRO A 60 -0.68 -21.25 21.90
C PRO A 60 -2.17 -21.03 22.18
N SER A 61 -2.92 -22.11 22.43
CA SER A 61 -4.37 -22.03 22.68
C SER A 61 -4.72 -21.07 23.83
N HIS A 62 -3.98 -21.15 24.91
CA HIS A 62 -4.16 -20.28 26.08
C HIS A 62 -3.90 -18.79 25.81
N MET A 63 -3.15 -18.46 24.75
CA MET A 63 -2.97 -17.08 24.31
C MET A 63 -4.15 -16.61 23.46
N LYS A 64 -4.70 -17.52 22.65
CA LYS A 64 -5.85 -17.22 21.80
C LYS A 64 -7.09 -16.86 22.61
N ASP A 65 -7.27 -17.52 23.75
CA ASP A 65 -8.43 -17.30 24.62
C ASP A 65 -8.41 -15.90 25.29
N CYS A 66 -7.25 -15.24 25.31
CA CYS A 66 -7.08 -13.90 25.87
C CYS A 66 -7.25 -12.77 24.85
N LEU A 67 -7.46 -13.07 23.56
CA LEU A 67 -7.46 -12.10 22.48
C LEU A 67 -8.79 -12.08 21.74
N THR A 68 -9.21 -10.89 21.36
CA THR A 68 -10.25 -10.70 20.33
C THR A 68 -9.58 -10.47 18.99
N TYR A 69 -9.93 -11.26 17.98
CA TYR A 69 -9.30 -11.22 16.67
C TYR A 69 -10.10 -10.38 15.68
N PHE A 70 -9.39 -9.53 14.98
CA PHE A 70 -9.91 -8.79 13.84
C PHE A 70 -9.05 -9.12 12.61
N ASN A 71 -9.70 -9.56 11.54
CA ASN A 71 -9.04 -9.69 10.25
C ASN A 71 -9.08 -8.34 9.54
N VAL A 72 -7.90 -7.80 9.25
CA VAL A 72 -7.76 -6.59 8.44
C VAL A 72 -7.46 -7.01 7.01
N GLU A 73 -8.31 -6.60 6.08
CA GLU A 73 -8.14 -6.83 4.66
C GLU A 73 -7.75 -5.52 3.99
N GLY A 74 -6.82 -5.59 3.05
CA GLY A 74 -6.42 -4.42 2.27
C GLY A 74 -7.41 -4.18 1.13
N ASP A 75 -7.85 -2.95 0.98
CA ASP A 75 -8.64 -2.48 -0.15
C ASP A 75 -7.79 -1.65 -1.11
N VAL A 76 -8.01 -1.85 -2.42
CA VAL A 76 -7.24 -1.15 -3.46
C VAL A 76 -7.55 0.34 -3.45
N GLU A 77 -8.84 0.70 -3.32
CA GLU A 77 -9.24 2.10 -3.41
C GLU A 77 -8.80 2.88 -2.17
N ASP A 78 -8.93 2.29 -0.97
CA ASP A 78 -8.41 2.90 0.26
C ASP A 78 -6.90 3.11 0.18
N THR A 79 -6.16 2.14 -0.37
CA THR A 79 -4.72 2.27 -0.59
C THR A 79 -4.40 3.35 -1.62
N CYS A 80 -5.15 3.43 -2.71
CA CYS A 80 -4.98 4.46 -3.73
C CYS A 80 -5.26 5.87 -3.15
N ASN A 81 -6.29 6.03 -2.32
CA ASN A 81 -6.59 7.27 -1.63
C ASN A 81 -5.46 7.67 -0.67
N TYR A 82 -4.96 6.73 0.13
CA TYR A 82 -3.77 6.97 0.95
C TYR A 82 -2.54 7.35 0.11
N PHE A 83 -2.35 6.73 -1.06
CA PHE A 83 -1.25 7.07 -1.97
C PHE A 83 -1.37 8.48 -2.54
N VAL A 84 -2.60 8.94 -2.79
CA VAL A 84 -2.85 10.35 -3.16
C VAL A 84 -2.39 11.28 -2.03
N ASP A 85 -2.82 11.01 -0.79
CA ASP A 85 -2.51 11.86 0.37
C ASP A 85 -1.01 11.99 0.65
N ILE A 86 -0.26 10.90 0.49
CA ILE A 86 1.20 10.90 0.68
C ILE A 86 1.98 11.24 -0.59
N GLY A 87 1.28 11.55 -1.69
CA GLY A 87 1.86 12.00 -2.94
C GLY A 87 2.66 10.93 -3.70
N VAL A 88 2.24 9.68 -3.70
CA VAL A 88 2.81 8.63 -4.58
C VAL A 88 2.58 9.03 -6.04
N ASP A 89 3.49 8.67 -6.94
CA ASP A 89 3.34 8.99 -8.37
C ASP A 89 2.01 8.45 -8.91
N PHE A 90 1.25 9.31 -9.60
CA PHE A 90 -0.09 8.99 -10.12
C PHE A 90 -0.11 7.76 -11.04
N LYS A 91 1.00 7.46 -11.72
CA LYS A 91 1.10 6.30 -12.62
C LYS A 91 0.94 4.99 -11.87
N VAL A 92 1.43 4.90 -10.63
CA VAL A 92 1.22 3.73 -9.77
C VAL A 92 -0.25 3.61 -9.38
N ILE A 93 -0.87 4.71 -8.99
CA ILE A 93 -2.29 4.74 -8.57
C ILE A 93 -3.19 4.34 -9.74
N ALA A 94 -2.98 4.95 -10.91
CA ALA A 94 -3.72 4.63 -12.11
C ALA A 94 -3.57 3.15 -12.52
N TYR A 95 -2.34 2.63 -12.44
CA TYR A 95 -2.08 1.23 -12.73
C TYR A 95 -2.82 0.29 -11.80
N LEU A 96 -2.78 0.53 -10.50
CA LEU A 96 -3.43 -0.33 -9.50
C LEU A 96 -4.95 -0.34 -9.63
N ARG A 97 -5.56 0.80 -9.93
CA ARG A 97 -7.00 0.89 -10.21
C ARG A 97 -7.40 0.09 -11.44
N ALA A 98 -6.57 0.12 -12.49
CA ALA A 98 -6.82 -0.61 -13.73
C ALA A 98 -6.48 -2.11 -13.64
N ASN A 99 -5.54 -2.49 -12.77
CA ASN A 99 -4.96 -3.83 -12.69
C ASN A 99 -4.92 -4.35 -11.26
N GLN A 100 -6.10 -4.51 -10.65
CA GLN A 100 -6.24 -4.88 -9.24
C GLN A 100 -5.60 -6.24 -8.89
N ASP A 101 -5.47 -7.14 -9.85
CA ASP A 101 -4.80 -8.45 -9.67
C ASP A 101 -3.32 -8.32 -9.27
N PHE A 102 -2.70 -7.17 -9.55
CA PHE A 102 -1.32 -6.86 -9.17
C PHE A 102 -1.21 -5.99 -7.91
N TYR A 103 -2.30 -5.71 -7.23
CA TYR A 103 -2.31 -4.88 -6.02
C TYR A 103 -1.58 -5.55 -4.86
N CYS A 104 -2.01 -6.77 -4.53
CA CYS A 104 -1.43 -7.53 -3.43
C CYS A 104 -1.48 -9.03 -3.75
N LYS A 105 -0.32 -9.61 -4.04
CA LYS A 105 -0.20 -11.03 -4.31
C LYS A 105 1.01 -11.56 -3.56
N ASN A 106 0.80 -12.55 -2.73
CA ASN A 106 1.87 -13.22 -2.01
C ASN A 106 2.14 -14.58 -2.62
N ASP A 107 3.25 -14.72 -3.32
CA ASP A 107 3.78 -15.99 -3.83
C ASP A 107 5.08 -16.32 -3.08
N PRO A 108 5.06 -17.28 -2.14
CA PRO A 108 6.24 -17.63 -1.36
C PRO A 108 7.42 -18.19 -2.17
N SER A 109 7.20 -18.52 -3.44
CA SER A 109 8.26 -18.99 -4.34
C SER A 109 9.04 -17.86 -4.99
N GLN A 110 8.56 -16.62 -4.87
CA GLN A 110 9.16 -15.43 -5.45
C GLN A 110 9.93 -14.64 -4.39
N ASP A 111 11.10 -14.10 -4.78
CA ASP A 111 11.88 -13.22 -3.91
C ASP A 111 11.22 -11.85 -3.68
N SER A 112 10.37 -11.44 -4.60
CA SER A 112 9.67 -10.15 -4.56
C SER A 112 8.22 -10.29 -4.98
N ASN A 113 7.35 -9.64 -4.23
CA ASN A 113 5.91 -9.72 -4.44
C ASN A 113 5.26 -8.33 -4.48
N PRO A 114 4.23 -8.12 -5.32
CA PRO A 114 3.46 -6.90 -5.29
C PRO A 114 2.68 -6.78 -3.98
N THR A 115 2.91 -5.71 -3.26
CA THR A 115 2.22 -5.33 -2.02
C THR A 115 2.01 -3.83 -2.00
N PRO A 116 1.09 -3.28 -1.20
CA PRO A 116 0.95 -1.83 -1.06
C PRO A 116 2.28 -1.12 -0.74
N ARG A 117 3.07 -1.70 0.16
CA ARG A 117 4.40 -1.16 0.54
C ARG A 117 5.40 -1.18 -0.62
N SER A 118 5.44 -2.25 -1.41
CA SER A 118 6.34 -2.33 -2.56
C SER A 118 5.92 -1.35 -3.66
N TRP A 119 4.63 -1.16 -3.90
CA TRP A 119 4.11 -0.16 -4.83
C TRP A 119 4.39 1.29 -4.40
N GLN A 120 4.29 1.59 -3.11
CA GLN A 120 4.72 2.88 -2.58
C GLN A 120 6.19 3.17 -2.90
N ARG A 121 7.06 2.16 -2.73
CA ARG A 121 8.49 2.27 -3.09
C ARG A 121 8.69 2.48 -4.59
N VAL A 122 7.93 1.77 -5.43
CA VAL A 122 7.96 1.99 -6.89
C VAL A 122 7.58 3.44 -7.22
N GLY A 123 6.54 3.99 -6.60
CA GLY A 123 6.17 5.40 -6.78
C GLY A 123 7.28 6.39 -6.41
N ASN A 124 8.07 6.07 -5.38
CA ASN A 124 9.24 6.86 -5.02
C ASN A 124 10.37 6.72 -6.05
N MET A 125 10.57 5.51 -6.60
CA MET A 125 11.58 5.27 -7.65
C MET A 125 11.29 6.06 -8.92
N LEU A 126 10.02 6.20 -9.33
CA LEU A 126 9.64 6.99 -10.49
C LEU A 126 10.01 8.48 -10.38
N LYS A 127 10.19 9.00 -9.17
CA LYS A 127 10.61 10.38 -8.90
C LYS A 127 12.13 10.57 -8.90
N MET A 128 12.91 9.49 -8.93
CA MET A 128 14.37 9.57 -8.91
C MET A 128 14.91 10.09 -10.23
N LYS A 129 15.80 11.06 -10.15
CA LYS A 129 16.47 11.63 -11.34
C LYS A 129 17.74 10.85 -11.67
N GLY A 130 18.10 10.79 -12.95
CA GLY A 130 19.37 10.21 -13.41
C GLY A 130 19.38 8.68 -13.54
N LEU A 131 18.22 8.04 -13.40
CA LEU A 131 18.08 6.60 -13.70
C LEU A 131 17.73 6.41 -15.18
N ASP A 132 18.46 5.52 -15.84
CA ASP A 132 18.06 5.03 -17.15
C ASP A 132 16.89 4.03 -17.04
N ALA A 133 16.15 3.85 -18.13
CA ALA A 133 14.96 2.99 -18.16
C ALA A 133 15.27 1.53 -17.79
N ARG A 134 16.46 1.01 -18.14
CA ARG A 134 16.86 -0.36 -17.82
C ARG A 134 17.04 -0.55 -16.31
N ARG A 135 17.78 0.36 -15.67
CA ARG A 135 17.99 0.32 -14.21
C ARG A 135 16.70 0.49 -13.46
N LEU A 136 15.86 1.43 -13.88
CA LEU A 136 14.55 1.62 -13.27
C LEU A 136 13.70 0.35 -13.36
N THR A 137 13.65 -0.32 -14.53
CA THR A 137 12.92 -1.58 -14.71
C THR A 137 13.44 -2.67 -13.76
N GLN A 138 14.77 -2.82 -13.62
CA GLN A 138 15.37 -3.79 -12.71
C GLN A 138 15.02 -3.51 -11.24
N MET A 139 15.03 -2.24 -10.84
CA MET A 139 14.64 -1.83 -9.48
C MET A 139 13.16 -2.11 -9.21
N ILE A 140 12.28 -1.85 -10.17
CA ILE A 140 10.84 -2.14 -10.06
C ILE A 140 10.64 -3.66 -9.94
N ALA A 141 11.29 -4.46 -10.79
CA ALA A 141 11.21 -5.92 -10.73
C ALA A 141 11.65 -6.46 -9.36
N GLY A 142 12.72 -5.92 -8.80
CA GLY A 142 13.19 -6.25 -7.45
C GLY A 142 12.22 -5.88 -6.31
N GLN A 143 11.21 -5.04 -6.56
CA GLN A 143 10.19 -4.68 -5.55
C GLN A 143 8.89 -5.44 -5.71
N VAL A 144 8.40 -5.61 -6.93
CA VAL A 144 7.06 -6.17 -7.19
C VAL A 144 7.08 -7.51 -7.94
N GLY A 145 8.25 -8.03 -8.24
CA GLY A 145 8.44 -9.24 -9.04
C GLY A 145 8.35 -8.99 -10.55
N GLU A 146 8.87 -9.93 -11.33
CA GLU A 146 9.01 -9.81 -12.79
C GLU A 146 7.67 -9.63 -13.51
N SER A 147 6.66 -10.39 -13.12
CA SER A 147 5.33 -10.37 -13.77
C SER A 147 4.64 -9.01 -13.60
N ALA A 148 4.59 -8.51 -12.36
CA ALA A 148 4.00 -7.20 -12.07
C ALA A 148 4.81 -6.06 -12.70
N CYS A 149 6.14 -6.19 -12.69
CA CYS A 149 7.02 -5.23 -13.36
C CYS A 149 6.77 -5.17 -14.86
N ALA A 150 6.71 -6.31 -15.54
CA ALA A 150 6.47 -6.36 -16.99
C ALA A 150 5.12 -5.72 -17.37
N SER A 151 4.07 -6.02 -16.61
CA SER A 151 2.75 -5.42 -16.79
C SER A 151 2.79 -3.90 -16.56
N PHE A 152 3.43 -3.45 -15.48
CA PHE A 152 3.52 -2.03 -15.15
C PHE A 152 4.35 -1.24 -16.18
N VAL A 153 5.48 -1.79 -16.63
CA VAL A 153 6.31 -1.15 -17.68
C VAL A 153 5.55 -1.08 -19.00
N GLY A 154 4.75 -2.11 -19.33
CA GLY A 154 3.84 -2.07 -20.48
C GLY A 154 2.84 -0.92 -20.38
N PHE A 155 2.21 -0.76 -19.21
CA PHE A 155 1.31 0.34 -18.92
C PHE A 155 1.99 1.72 -19.03
N LEU A 156 3.21 1.87 -18.49
CA LEU A 156 3.97 3.13 -18.63
C LEU A 156 4.24 3.52 -20.09
N LYS A 157 4.53 2.54 -20.95
CA LYS A 157 4.71 2.79 -22.39
C LYS A 157 3.43 3.29 -23.05
N ILE A 158 2.29 2.65 -22.72
CA ILE A 158 0.98 3.08 -23.24
C ILE A 158 0.70 4.53 -22.84
N ILE A 159 0.94 4.90 -21.59
CA ILE A 159 0.74 6.29 -21.12
C ILE A 159 1.66 7.25 -21.86
N ALA A 160 2.92 6.87 -22.08
CA ALA A 160 3.90 7.73 -22.77
C ALA A 160 3.53 7.99 -24.24
N ASP A 161 2.82 7.06 -24.87
CA ASP A 161 2.41 7.18 -26.28
C ASP A 161 1.08 7.94 -26.46
N VAL A 162 0.40 8.33 -25.37
CA VAL A 162 -0.89 9.05 -25.43
C VAL A 162 -0.64 10.56 -25.42
N PRO A 163 -1.01 11.28 -26.49
CA PRO A 163 -0.75 12.72 -26.63
C PRO A 163 -1.35 13.57 -25.49
N GLU A 164 -2.47 13.15 -24.92
CA GLU A 164 -3.19 13.83 -23.84
C GLU A 164 -2.36 13.91 -22.55
N PHE A 165 -1.47 12.94 -22.31
CA PHE A 165 -0.55 13.00 -21.16
C PHE A 165 0.65 13.93 -21.39
N LEU A 166 0.95 14.27 -22.65
CA LEU A 166 2.05 15.18 -22.98
C LEU A 166 1.72 16.63 -22.61
N ASP A 167 0.43 17.00 -22.56
CA ASP A 167 0.01 18.37 -22.24
C ASP A 167 -1.30 18.44 -21.44
N LEU A 168 -1.25 17.95 -20.21
CA LEU A 168 -2.41 18.02 -19.28
C LEU A 168 -2.89 19.46 -19.03
N ASP A 169 -2.02 20.47 -19.21
CA ASP A 169 -2.41 21.86 -19.03
C ASP A 169 -3.30 22.35 -20.16
N LYS A 170 -3.08 21.90 -21.40
CA LYS A 170 -4.00 22.16 -22.52
C LYS A 170 -5.37 21.52 -22.29
N LEU A 171 -5.39 20.29 -21.80
CA LEU A 171 -6.62 19.57 -21.46
C LEU A 171 -7.46 20.34 -20.45
N VAL A 172 -6.84 20.78 -19.34
CA VAL A 172 -7.50 21.55 -18.30
C VAL A 172 -7.99 22.92 -18.79
N ASN A 173 -7.22 23.57 -19.65
CA ASN A 173 -7.55 24.91 -20.16
C ASN A 173 -8.59 24.89 -21.30
N ASN A 174 -8.71 23.79 -22.04
CA ASN A 174 -9.64 23.65 -23.17
C ASN A 174 -10.38 22.30 -23.16
N PRO A 175 -11.19 22.00 -22.11
CA PRO A 175 -11.80 20.69 -21.94
C PRO A 175 -12.76 20.31 -23.08
N GLU A 176 -13.42 21.30 -23.72
CA GLU A 176 -14.36 21.06 -24.84
C GLU A 176 -13.69 20.56 -26.12
N LYS A 177 -12.38 20.71 -26.26
CA LYS A 177 -11.59 20.24 -27.41
C LYS A 177 -10.79 18.97 -27.09
N ALA A 178 -10.96 18.43 -25.88
CA ALA A 178 -10.27 17.25 -25.44
C ALA A 178 -10.79 16.00 -26.15
N SER A 179 -9.91 15.20 -26.71
CA SER A 179 -10.22 13.85 -27.15
C SER A 179 -10.03 12.91 -25.96
N LEU A 180 -11.05 12.17 -25.57
CA LEU A 180 -10.95 11.19 -24.50
C LEU A 180 -10.46 9.86 -25.07
N PRO A 181 -9.54 9.16 -24.39
CA PRO A 181 -9.07 7.87 -24.85
C PRO A 181 -10.17 6.80 -24.70
N ASP A 182 -10.33 5.94 -25.71
CA ASP A 182 -11.31 4.85 -25.69
C ASP A 182 -10.93 3.70 -24.77
N ARG A 183 -9.67 3.61 -24.38
CA ARG A 183 -9.13 2.52 -23.56
C ARG A 183 -9.34 2.80 -22.06
N PRO A 184 -9.97 1.88 -21.30
CA PRO A 184 -10.25 2.08 -19.88
C PRO A 184 -8.99 2.31 -19.02
N ASP A 185 -7.90 1.58 -19.30
CA ASP A 185 -6.63 1.72 -18.57
C ASP A 185 -6.00 3.11 -18.75
N VAL A 186 -6.09 3.65 -19.96
CA VAL A 186 -5.62 5.00 -20.30
C VAL A 186 -6.54 6.05 -19.65
N MET A 187 -7.85 5.81 -19.66
CA MET A 187 -8.82 6.70 -19.02
C MET A 187 -8.56 6.80 -17.50
N TYR A 188 -8.32 5.66 -16.81
CA TYR A 188 -7.94 5.67 -15.39
C TYR A 188 -6.65 6.46 -15.14
N ALA A 189 -5.66 6.31 -16.01
CA ALA A 189 -4.42 7.07 -15.91
C ALA A 189 -4.67 8.56 -16.07
N LEU A 190 -5.49 8.96 -17.05
CA LEU A 190 -5.85 10.36 -17.30
C LEU A 190 -6.59 10.96 -16.11
N CYS A 191 -7.64 10.30 -15.60
CA CYS A 191 -8.37 10.74 -14.44
C CYS A 191 -7.46 10.91 -13.21
N SER A 192 -6.55 9.96 -12.99
CA SER A 192 -5.59 10.04 -11.89
C SER A 192 -4.62 11.20 -12.06
N ALA A 193 -4.10 11.44 -13.27
CA ALA A 193 -3.22 12.55 -13.56
C ALA A 193 -3.91 13.91 -13.36
N LEU A 194 -5.17 14.03 -13.80
CA LEU A 194 -5.98 15.23 -13.62
C LEU A 194 -6.30 15.48 -12.14
N SER A 195 -6.59 14.44 -11.37
CA SER A 195 -6.81 14.54 -9.94
C SER A 195 -5.59 15.11 -9.20
N PHE A 196 -4.38 14.73 -9.59
CA PHE A 196 -3.14 15.30 -9.03
C PHE A 196 -2.92 16.77 -9.39
N LYS A 197 -3.44 17.23 -10.51
CA LYS A 197 -3.38 18.64 -10.93
C LYS A 197 -4.53 19.48 -10.42
N ALA A 198 -5.57 18.86 -9.86
CA ALA A 198 -6.77 19.54 -9.39
C ALA A 198 -6.44 20.52 -8.25
N ASN A 199 -7.01 21.71 -8.34
CA ASN A 199 -6.96 22.75 -7.31
C ASN A 199 -8.22 23.61 -7.42
N ASN A 200 -8.43 24.49 -6.45
CA ASN A 200 -9.63 25.35 -6.39
C ASN A 200 -9.84 26.23 -7.63
N LYS A 201 -8.81 26.47 -8.46
CA LYS A 201 -8.93 27.29 -9.67
C LYS A 201 -9.30 26.52 -10.91
N ASN A 202 -8.93 25.23 -10.99
CA ASN A 202 -9.10 24.42 -12.21
C ASN A 202 -10.08 23.25 -12.06
N ILE A 203 -10.57 22.96 -10.85
CA ILE A 203 -11.47 21.83 -10.59
C ILE A 203 -12.73 21.88 -11.46
N GLY A 204 -13.29 23.06 -11.70
CA GLY A 204 -14.47 23.23 -12.55
C GLY A 204 -14.24 22.88 -14.02
N SER A 205 -12.98 23.02 -14.53
CA SER A 205 -12.61 22.61 -15.88
C SER A 205 -12.31 21.11 -15.98
N ILE A 206 -11.86 20.49 -14.90
CA ILE A 206 -11.56 19.05 -14.83
C ILE A 206 -12.83 18.21 -14.77
N ILE A 207 -13.89 18.73 -14.14
CA ILE A 207 -15.19 18.02 -13.99
C ILE A 207 -16.05 18.11 -15.27
N LYS A 208 -15.83 19.08 -16.11
CA LYS A 208 -16.52 19.21 -17.41
C LYS A 208 -16.03 18.17 -18.41
#